data_b9d74a7727de3ac70e7261ff2e376958
#
_entry.id   b9d74a7727de3ac70e7261ff2e376958
#
_cell.length_a   1.000
_cell.length_b   1.000
_cell.length_c   1.000
_cell.angle_alpha   90.00
_cell.angle_beta   90.00
_cell.angle_gamma   90.00
#
_symmetry.space_group_name_H-M   'P 1'
#
loop_
_entity.id
_entity.type
_entity.pdbx_description
1 polymer ?
#
loop_
_entity_poly.entity_id
_entity_poly.type
_entity_poly.pdbx_seq_one_letter_code
_entity_poly.pdbx_strand_id
1 'polypeptide(L)'
;MTSSTGLESGVGVSEVFFRAGRWWTDALCTGLLDSDVSTLEGWRVLGALRDGDGYTMSEIAAAMAIPPPTLTRIVDKLVDGGFVLRRIDATDRRRVLIYLSARGKTKVRKLTKQEGLIKAALSAELGEDTATQLLGILGLLGDV
;
A
#
# COMPACT_ATOMS: atom_id res chain seq x y z
N MET A 1 -11.74 3.62 -28.70
CA MET A 1 -13.08 4.18 -28.42
C MET A 1 -13.90 3.12 -27.71
N THR A 2 -14.08 3.24 -26.44
CA THR A 2 -14.99 2.41 -25.68
C THR A 2 -16.42 2.91 -25.94
N SER A 3 -17.29 2.03 -26.39
CA SER A 3 -18.71 2.33 -26.52
C SER A 3 -19.26 2.68 -25.14
N SER A 4 -19.66 3.93 -24.94
CA SER A 4 -20.34 4.30 -23.72
C SER A 4 -21.71 3.62 -23.72
N THR A 5 -21.88 2.63 -22.88
CA THR A 5 -23.18 2.07 -22.58
C THR A 5 -23.95 3.08 -21.75
N GLY A 6 -25.25 3.23 -21.95
CA GLY A 6 -26.11 4.22 -21.29
C GLY A 6 -26.13 4.20 -19.75
N LEU A 7 -25.39 3.28 -19.13
CA LEU A 7 -25.10 3.22 -17.70
C LEU A 7 -24.04 4.24 -17.25
N GLU A 8 -23.24 4.77 -18.19
CA GLU A 8 -22.12 5.67 -17.84
C GLU A 8 -22.57 7.11 -17.51
N SER A 9 -23.71 7.55 -18.06
CA SER A 9 -24.23 8.91 -17.83
C SER A 9 -24.92 9.12 -16.49
N GLY A 10 -25.07 8.08 -15.68
CA GLY A 10 -25.73 8.12 -14.36
C GLY A 10 -24.90 7.54 -13.23
N VAL A 11 -23.60 7.35 -13.43
CA VAL A 11 -22.71 6.75 -12.42
C VAL A 11 -22.50 7.74 -11.27
N GLY A 12 -22.97 7.37 -10.08
CA GLY A 12 -22.79 8.17 -8.87
C GLY A 12 -21.34 8.19 -8.39
N VAL A 13 -21.04 9.15 -7.52
CA VAL A 13 -19.69 9.36 -6.94
C VAL A 13 -19.12 8.07 -6.33
N SER A 14 -19.94 7.33 -5.59
CA SER A 14 -19.54 6.07 -4.97
C SER A 14 -19.02 5.06 -5.99
N GLU A 15 -19.69 4.91 -7.12
CA GLU A 15 -19.28 3.98 -8.16
C GLU A 15 -17.97 4.39 -8.82
N VAL A 16 -17.75 5.70 -8.99
CA VAL A 16 -16.47 6.23 -9.49
C VAL A 16 -15.32 5.80 -8.58
N PHE A 17 -15.47 5.96 -7.28
CA PHE A 17 -14.45 5.54 -6.31
C PHE A 17 -14.25 4.02 -6.28
N PHE A 18 -15.33 3.24 -6.34
CA PHE A 18 -15.21 1.77 -6.41
C PHE A 18 -14.47 1.30 -7.65
N ARG A 19 -14.77 1.87 -8.81
CA ARG A 19 -14.09 1.52 -10.06
C ARG A 19 -12.61 1.92 -10.05
N ALA A 20 -12.31 3.12 -9.57
CA ALA A 20 -10.93 3.60 -9.45
C ALA A 20 -10.12 2.74 -8.47
N GLY A 21 -10.69 2.43 -7.30
CA GLY A 21 -10.06 1.57 -6.30
C GLY A 21 -9.83 0.15 -6.81
N ARG A 22 -10.78 -0.41 -7.55
CA ARG A 22 -10.65 -1.72 -8.18
C ARG A 22 -9.54 -1.72 -9.23
N TRP A 23 -9.50 -0.74 -10.12
CA TRP A 23 -8.42 -0.60 -11.10
C TRP A 23 -7.05 -0.58 -10.43
N TRP A 24 -6.89 0.20 -9.38
CA TRP A 24 -5.66 0.31 -8.61
C TRP A 24 -5.29 -1.02 -7.95
N THR A 25 -6.24 -1.63 -7.27
CA THR A 25 -6.04 -2.91 -6.57
C THR A 25 -5.65 -4.02 -7.54
N ASP A 26 -6.34 -4.13 -8.67
CA ASP A 26 -6.05 -5.14 -9.70
C ASP A 26 -4.63 -4.94 -10.27
N ALA A 27 -4.25 -3.70 -10.53
CA ALA A 27 -2.91 -3.37 -11.03
C ALA A 27 -1.81 -3.74 -10.01
N LEU A 28 -2.02 -3.47 -8.73
CA LEU A 28 -1.09 -3.87 -7.66
C LEU A 28 -1.01 -5.39 -7.52
N CYS A 29 -2.15 -6.06 -7.44
CA CYS A 29 -2.22 -7.50 -7.28
C CYS A 29 -1.53 -8.24 -8.42
N THR A 30 -1.75 -7.81 -9.67
CA THR A 30 -1.14 -8.42 -10.84
C THR A 30 0.39 -8.37 -10.79
N GLY A 31 0.96 -7.28 -10.27
CA GLY A 31 2.41 -7.11 -10.23
C GLY A 31 3.10 -7.61 -8.97
N LEU A 32 2.37 -7.70 -7.85
CA LEU A 32 2.99 -7.89 -6.53
C LEU A 32 2.70 -9.23 -5.87
N LEU A 33 1.48 -9.76 -5.98
CA LEU A 33 1.13 -10.98 -5.26
C LEU A 33 1.96 -12.16 -5.74
N ASP A 34 2.64 -12.81 -4.79
CA ASP A 34 3.45 -14.00 -5.00
C ASP A 34 3.28 -14.98 -3.83
N SER A 35 4.01 -16.11 -3.86
CA SER A 35 3.93 -17.12 -2.82
C SER A 35 4.45 -16.66 -1.45
N ASP A 36 5.35 -15.68 -1.45
CA ASP A 36 6.01 -15.21 -0.23
C ASP A 36 5.20 -14.10 0.47
N VAL A 37 4.65 -13.17 -0.32
CA VAL A 37 3.76 -12.11 0.15
C VAL A 37 2.48 -12.17 -0.66
N SER A 38 1.52 -12.94 -0.18
CA SER A 38 0.31 -13.32 -0.93
C SER A 38 -0.85 -12.34 -0.77
N THR A 39 -0.73 -11.34 0.11
CA THR A 39 -1.82 -10.41 0.39
C THR A 39 -1.40 -8.96 0.15
N LEU A 40 -2.34 -8.15 -0.30
CA LEU A 40 -2.11 -6.72 -0.50
C LEU A 40 -1.81 -6.00 0.83
N GLU A 41 -2.44 -6.42 1.91
CA GLU A 41 -2.19 -5.88 3.26
C GLU A 41 -0.74 -6.10 3.69
N GLY A 42 -0.17 -7.27 3.39
CA GLY A 42 1.25 -7.54 3.64
C GLY A 42 2.15 -6.55 2.91
N TRP A 43 1.87 -6.28 1.63
CA TRP A 43 2.61 -5.29 0.85
C TRP A 43 2.43 -3.87 1.39
N ARG A 44 1.22 -3.51 1.85
CA ARG A 44 0.96 -2.20 2.47
C ARG A 44 1.78 -2.01 3.74
N VAL A 45 1.86 -3.03 4.59
CA VAL A 45 2.68 -2.97 5.82
C VAL A 45 4.16 -2.83 5.49
N LEU A 46 4.67 -3.60 4.52
CA LEU A 46 6.06 -3.45 4.07
C LEU A 46 6.34 -2.02 3.57
N GLY A 47 5.43 -1.47 2.79
CA GLY A 47 5.53 -0.10 2.28
C GLY A 47 5.54 0.95 3.39
N ALA A 48 4.78 0.75 4.46
CA ALA A 48 4.75 1.65 5.61
C ALA A 48 6.09 1.73 6.35
N LEU A 49 6.92 0.70 6.23
CA LEU A 49 8.23 0.62 6.89
C LEU A 49 9.40 1.08 6.01
N ARG A 50 9.11 1.65 4.83
CA ARG A 50 10.15 1.93 3.82
C ARG A 50 11.17 2.99 4.22
N ASP A 51 10.84 3.92 5.12
CA ASP A 51 11.75 4.96 5.59
C ASP A 51 12.86 4.45 6.51
N GLY A 52 12.68 3.26 7.10
CA GLY A 52 13.68 2.63 7.97
C GLY A 52 13.68 3.10 9.42
N ASP A 53 12.77 3.99 9.81
CA ASP A 53 12.75 4.57 11.15
C ASP A 53 12.23 3.60 12.23
N GLY A 54 11.50 2.58 11.83
CA GLY A 54 10.84 1.65 12.75
C GLY A 54 9.59 2.24 13.39
N TYR A 55 8.57 1.41 13.54
CA TYR A 55 7.27 1.82 14.07
C TYR A 55 6.72 0.77 15.02
N THR A 56 5.97 1.22 16.03
CA THR A 56 5.20 0.32 16.89
C THR A 56 4.01 -0.26 16.14
N MET A 57 3.47 -1.37 16.64
CA MET A 57 2.25 -1.97 16.11
C MET A 57 1.08 -0.97 16.11
N SER A 58 0.95 -0.16 17.18
CA SER A 58 -0.10 0.85 17.27
C SER A 58 0.02 1.94 16.21
N GLU A 59 1.24 2.40 15.94
CA GLU A 59 1.52 3.40 14.90
C GLU A 59 1.17 2.86 13.51
N ILE A 60 1.55 1.62 13.22
CA ILE A 60 1.23 0.98 11.93
C ILE A 60 -0.29 0.78 11.78
N ALA A 61 -0.95 0.28 12.82
CA ALA A 61 -2.40 0.06 12.80
C ALA A 61 -3.17 1.35 12.52
N ALA A 62 -2.78 2.44 13.17
CA ALA A 62 -3.39 3.75 12.97
C ALA A 62 -3.15 4.29 11.55
N ALA A 63 -1.89 4.27 11.08
CA ALA A 63 -1.52 4.79 9.77
C ALA A 63 -2.18 4.01 8.62
N MET A 64 -2.31 2.69 8.75
CA MET A 64 -2.85 1.81 7.71
C MET A 64 -4.36 1.58 7.83
N ALA A 65 -5.00 2.07 8.88
CA ALA A 65 -6.39 1.78 9.22
C ALA A 65 -6.68 0.26 9.25
N ILE A 66 -5.76 -0.51 9.84
CA ILE A 66 -5.87 -1.96 10.00
C ILE A 66 -6.20 -2.26 11.45
N PRO A 67 -7.25 -3.06 11.74
CA PRO A 67 -7.56 -3.47 13.10
C PRO A 67 -6.37 -4.19 13.75
N PRO A 68 -6.05 -3.92 15.04
CA PRO A 68 -4.89 -4.52 15.70
C PRO A 68 -4.77 -6.04 15.62
N PRO A 69 -5.85 -6.83 15.79
CA PRO A 69 -5.75 -8.29 15.64
C PRO A 69 -5.38 -8.74 14.22
N THR A 70 -5.87 -8.04 13.21
CA THR A 70 -5.54 -8.30 11.81
C THR A 70 -4.08 -7.95 11.54
N LEU A 71 -3.62 -6.80 12.03
CA LEU A 71 -2.23 -6.38 11.88
C LEU A 71 -1.27 -7.38 12.53
N THR A 72 -1.60 -7.88 13.73
CA THR A 72 -0.77 -8.88 14.41
C THR A 72 -0.55 -10.11 13.54
N ARG A 73 -1.61 -10.62 12.89
CA ARG A 73 -1.50 -11.77 11.98
C ARG A 73 -0.65 -11.47 10.76
N ILE A 74 -0.81 -10.27 10.18
CA ILE A 74 -0.01 -9.84 9.02
C ILE A 74 1.47 -9.75 9.39
N VAL A 75 1.79 -9.07 10.49
CA VAL A 75 3.16 -8.90 10.96
C VAL A 75 3.79 -10.23 11.34
N ASP A 76 3.06 -11.13 12.01
CA ASP A 76 3.54 -12.46 12.35
C ASP A 76 3.96 -13.24 11.09
N LYS A 77 3.16 -13.20 10.03
CA LYS A 77 3.51 -13.81 8.75
C LYS A 77 4.75 -13.18 8.11
N LEU A 78 4.88 -11.86 8.20
CA LEU A 78 6.04 -11.16 7.66
C LEU A 78 7.31 -11.45 8.46
N VAL A 79 7.20 -11.62 9.76
CA VAL A 79 8.31 -12.07 10.62
C VAL A 79 8.71 -13.51 10.27
N ASP A 80 7.76 -14.41 10.17
CA ASP A 80 7.99 -15.81 9.79
C ASP A 80 8.65 -15.94 8.41
N GLY A 81 8.27 -15.08 7.48
CA GLY A 81 8.87 -15.00 6.16
C GLY A 81 10.25 -14.33 6.13
N GLY A 82 10.68 -13.74 7.24
CA GLY A 82 11.96 -13.04 7.33
C GLY A 82 11.98 -11.66 6.68
N PHE A 83 10.82 -11.03 6.47
CA PHE A 83 10.71 -9.73 5.82
C PHE A 83 10.78 -8.56 6.79
N VAL A 84 10.38 -8.76 8.04
CA VAL A 84 10.41 -7.75 9.09
C VAL A 84 11.04 -8.29 10.36
N LEU A 85 11.56 -7.38 11.18
CA LEU A 85 12.21 -7.66 12.46
C LEU A 85 11.49 -6.91 13.56
N ARG A 86 11.34 -7.54 14.73
CA ARG A 86 10.93 -6.88 15.98
C ARG A 86 12.16 -6.54 16.78
N ARG A 87 12.27 -5.29 17.20
CA ARG A 87 13.37 -4.83 18.08
C ARG A 87 12.85 -4.00 19.22
N ILE A 88 13.42 -4.19 20.39
CA ILE A 88 13.16 -3.33 21.54
C ILE A 88 13.79 -1.95 21.27
N ASP A 89 13.02 -0.88 21.51
CA ASP A 89 13.50 0.49 21.40
C ASP A 89 14.64 0.74 22.39
N ALA A 90 15.78 1.23 21.89
CA ALA A 90 16.95 1.52 22.72
C ALA A 90 16.69 2.63 23.75
N THR A 91 15.77 3.56 23.44
CA THR A 91 15.45 4.71 24.31
C THR A 91 14.27 4.46 25.25
N ASP A 92 13.37 3.52 24.89
CA ASP A 92 12.24 3.09 25.73
C ASP A 92 12.03 1.59 25.61
N ARG A 93 12.51 0.82 26.58
CA ARG A 93 12.45 -0.65 26.57
C ARG A 93 11.03 -1.23 26.63
N ARG A 94 10.01 -0.41 26.87
CA ARG A 94 8.60 -0.83 26.82
C ARG A 94 8.04 -0.83 25.39
N ARG A 95 8.76 -0.23 24.44
CA ARG A 95 8.36 -0.15 23.04
C ARG A 95 9.06 -1.21 22.22
N VAL A 96 8.28 -1.92 21.39
CA VAL A 96 8.79 -2.82 20.38
C VAL A 96 8.56 -2.17 19.02
N LEU A 97 9.63 -2.01 18.26
CA LEU A 97 9.60 -1.41 16.94
C LEU A 97 9.72 -2.47 15.86
N ILE A 98 8.99 -2.26 14.78
CA ILE A 98 9.00 -3.12 13.60
C ILE A 98 9.86 -2.45 12.52
N TYR A 99 10.81 -3.21 11.97
CA TYR A 99 11.72 -2.77 10.91
C TYR A 99 11.71 -3.73 9.74
N LEU A 100 12.04 -3.22 8.56
CA LEU A 100 12.36 -4.09 7.43
C LEU A 100 13.68 -4.83 7.67
N SER A 101 13.70 -6.12 7.36
CA SER A 101 14.94 -6.87 7.15
C SER A 101 15.56 -6.52 5.78
N ALA A 102 16.76 -7.03 5.50
CA ALA A 102 17.35 -6.93 4.16
C ALA A 102 16.42 -7.54 3.09
N ARG A 103 15.80 -8.67 3.40
CA ARG A 103 14.82 -9.32 2.52
C ARG A 103 13.55 -8.46 2.34
N GLY A 104 13.09 -7.82 3.40
CA GLY A 104 11.96 -6.87 3.34
C GLY A 104 12.26 -5.65 2.48
N LYS A 105 13.47 -5.11 2.57
CA LYS A 105 13.92 -4.00 1.72
C LYS A 105 13.91 -4.38 0.24
N THR A 106 14.28 -5.61 -0.10
CA THR A 106 14.18 -6.13 -1.47
C THR A 106 12.74 -6.17 -1.96
N LYS A 107 11.81 -6.60 -1.11
CA LYS A 107 10.37 -6.58 -1.43
C LYS A 107 9.86 -5.14 -1.63
N VAL A 108 10.26 -4.21 -0.79
CA VAL A 108 9.86 -2.80 -0.94
C VAL A 108 10.38 -2.20 -2.25
N ARG A 109 11.58 -2.56 -2.70
CA ARG A 109 12.04 -2.16 -4.04
C ARG A 109 11.13 -2.66 -5.16
N LYS A 110 10.63 -3.89 -5.06
CA LYS A 110 9.62 -4.44 -5.99
C LYS A 110 8.32 -3.63 -5.94
N LEU A 111 7.85 -3.28 -4.75
CA LEU A 111 6.66 -2.43 -4.57
C LEU A 111 6.86 -1.07 -5.23
N THR A 112 7.96 -0.40 -4.96
CA THR A 112 8.28 0.92 -5.54
C THR A 112 8.32 0.87 -7.06
N LYS A 113 8.89 -0.18 -7.63
CA LYS A 113 8.90 -0.40 -9.08
C LYS A 113 7.50 -0.56 -9.64
N GLN A 114 6.66 -1.36 -9.00
CA GLN A 114 5.27 -1.56 -9.42
C GLN A 114 4.45 -0.28 -9.31
N GLU A 115 4.60 0.47 -8.23
CA GLU A 115 3.98 1.79 -8.07
C GLU A 115 4.38 2.75 -9.21
N GLY A 116 5.65 2.73 -9.61
CA GLY A 116 6.15 3.51 -10.76
C GLY A 116 5.50 3.12 -12.07
N LEU A 117 5.31 1.81 -12.32
CA LEU A 117 4.62 1.31 -13.52
C LEU A 117 3.15 1.74 -13.55
N ILE A 118 2.47 1.69 -12.41
CA ILE A 118 1.08 2.12 -12.29
C ILE A 118 0.96 3.63 -12.52
N LYS A 119 1.86 4.40 -11.93
CA LYS A 119 1.91 5.86 -12.17
C LYS A 119 2.14 6.18 -13.65
N ALA A 120 3.02 5.46 -14.32
CA ALA A 120 3.27 5.62 -15.76
C ALA A 120 2.02 5.29 -16.59
N ALA A 121 1.30 4.22 -16.25
CA ALA A 121 0.04 3.86 -16.90
C ALA A 121 -1.03 4.94 -16.71
N LEU A 122 -1.13 5.49 -15.49
CA LEU A 122 -2.05 6.58 -15.19
C LEU A 122 -1.71 7.84 -16.00
N SER A 123 -0.42 8.18 -16.10
CA SER A 123 0.06 9.32 -16.90
C SER A 123 -0.18 9.13 -18.39
N ALA A 124 -0.09 7.91 -18.89
CA ALA A 124 -0.40 7.59 -20.30
C ALA A 124 -1.88 7.83 -20.62
N GLU A 125 -2.78 7.55 -19.67
CA GLU A 125 -4.23 7.75 -19.88
C GLU A 125 -4.67 9.19 -19.67
N LEU A 126 -4.12 9.90 -18.67
CA LEU A 126 -4.61 11.20 -18.23
C LEU A 126 -3.69 12.37 -18.61
N GLY A 127 -2.46 12.10 -19.06
CA GLY A 127 -1.38 13.08 -19.12
C GLY A 127 -0.66 13.22 -17.78
N GLU A 128 0.61 13.61 -17.82
CA GLU A 128 1.48 13.64 -16.64
C GLU A 128 1.00 14.63 -15.58
N ASP A 129 0.62 15.85 -16.00
CA ASP A 129 0.18 16.88 -15.07
C ASP A 129 -1.12 16.50 -14.36
N THR A 130 -2.09 15.96 -15.10
CA THR A 130 -3.37 15.51 -14.54
C THR A 130 -3.18 14.34 -13.58
N ALA A 131 -2.34 13.37 -13.92
CA ALA A 131 -2.02 12.24 -13.06
C ALA A 131 -1.35 12.71 -11.75
N THR A 132 -0.41 13.62 -11.84
CA THR A 132 0.27 14.20 -10.66
C THR A 132 -0.71 14.94 -9.76
N GLN A 133 -1.59 15.77 -10.34
CA GLN A 133 -2.63 16.48 -9.59
C GLN A 133 -3.61 15.50 -8.92
N LEU A 134 -4.05 14.48 -9.62
CA LEU A 134 -4.95 13.46 -9.07
C LEU A 134 -4.34 12.77 -7.84
N LEU A 135 -3.09 12.32 -7.94
CA LEU A 135 -2.40 11.67 -6.82
C LEU A 135 -2.22 12.62 -5.63
N GLY A 136 -1.91 13.91 -5.89
CA GLY A 136 -1.82 14.91 -4.85
C GLY A 136 -3.16 15.16 -4.14
N ILE A 137 -4.26 15.27 -4.89
CA ILE A 137 -5.60 15.43 -4.34
C ILE A 137 -6.04 14.22 -3.52
N LEU A 138 -5.80 13.03 -4.04
CA LEU A 138 -6.13 11.78 -3.31
C LEU A 138 -5.32 11.65 -2.03
N GLY A 139 -4.07 12.11 -2.02
CA GLY A 139 -3.23 12.17 -0.82
C GLY A 139 -3.86 12.97 0.31
N LEU A 140 -4.52 14.10 -0.03
CA LEU A 140 -5.21 14.92 0.97
C LEU A 140 -6.38 14.20 1.66
N LEU A 141 -7.01 13.24 0.98
CA LEU A 141 -8.09 12.45 1.58
C LEU A 141 -7.57 11.43 2.58
N GLY A 142 -6.32 11.00 2.43
CA GLY A 142 -5.69 10.06 3.36
C GLY A 142 -5.31 10.68 4.70
N ASP A 143 -5.23 11.99 4.77
CA ASP A 143 -4.85 12.74 5.97
C ASP A 143 -6.07 13.20 6.81
N VAL A 144 -7.26 12.80 6.39
CA VAL A 144 -8.53 13.21 7.06
C VAL A 144 -8.92 12.23 8.16
#